data_af1f7221b94c4d44f0e8cb8df43fae8b
#
_entry.id   af1f7221b94c4d44f0e8cb8df43fae8b
#
_cell.length_a   1.000
_cell.length_b   1.000
_cell.length_c   1.000
_cell.angle_alpha   90.00
_cell.angle_beta   90.00
_cell.angle_gamma   90.00
#
_symmetry.space_group_name_H-M   'P 1'
#
loop_
_entity.id
_entity.type
_entity.pdbx_description
1 polymer ?
#
loop_
_entity_poly.entity_id
_entity_poly.type
_entity_poly.pdbx_seq_one_letter_code
_entity_poly.pdbx_strand_id
1 'polypeptide(L)'
;MEHVVPLSRTSRLARGGLLATAVLSMLVSVQPASAAAAPDGRRESHPITDAGGRNLSLNGTASLITWNTGRRLIQLTSAGFQQMGSAWSTERVGLDRSFETSFKVFLHSSEHGADGIAFLFQGEGPRALGGWGGGLGLRGIEKSVAVAFDTYQNTDDPNSNHLAVILAGNPDQHLATATPSIPLFGKPFLARISYNADEHRLRVYVRGLYPRAVEKLMLDENVDVAQTAGAQQGWVGFTGSTGDLVSRQDVYDWTVDAPKA
;
A
#
# COMPACT_ATOMS: atom_id res chain seq x y z
N MET A 1 -68.47 35.12 -29.94
CA MET A 1 -69.32 34.28 -30.79
C MET A 1 -69.09 32.87 -30.28
N GLU A 2 -69.91 32.43 -29.27
CA GLU A 2 -71.18 31.71 -29.46
C GLU A 2 -70.98 30.48 -30.32
N HIS A 3 -71.22 29.26 -29.93
CA HIS A 3 -72.43 28.63 -29.35
C HIS A 3 -72.03 27.27 -28.74
N VAL A 4 -72.35 26.91 -27.50
CA VAL A 4 -73.63 26.41 -26.97
C VAL A 4 -73.99 24.96 -27.46
N VAL A 5 -73.84 24.02 -26.54
CA VAL A 5 -74.57 22.81 -26.06
C VAL A 5 -75.82 22.35 -26.86
N PRO A 6 -76.37 21.11 -26.82
CA PRO A 6 -76.63 20.32 -25.63
C PRO A 6 -76.66 18.76 -25.74
N LEU A 7 -76.64 18.16 -24.59
CA LEU A 7 -77.41 17.03 -24.00
C LEU A 7 -78.10 15.96 -24.85
N SER A 8 -77.94 14.67 -24.48
CA SER A 8 -78.96 13.85 -23.84
C SER A 8 -78.52 12.39 -23.61
N ARG A 9 -78.61 11.98 -22.40
CA ARG A 9 -79.31 10.79 -21.79
C ARG A 9 -79.49 9.56 -22.68
N THR A 10 -79.09 8.39 -22.21
CA THR A 10 -79.98 7.40 -21.62
C THR A 10 -79.22 6.23 -20.98
N SER A 11 -79.73 5.79 -19.89
CA SER A 11 -79.38 4.68 -19.04
C SER A 11 -79.60 3.30 -19.70
N ARG A 12 -78.75 2.32 -19.37
CA ARG A 12 -79.21 0.95 -19.06
C ARG A 12 -78.25 0.22 -18.13
N LEU A 13 -78.79 -0.25 -17.02
CA LEU A 13 -78.18 -1.22 -16.13
C LEU A 13 -78.05 -2.57 -16.85
N ALA A 14 -76.93 -3.24 -16.65
CA ALA A 14 -76.87 -4.69 -16.69
C ALA A 14 -75.92 -5.20 -15.60
N ARG A 15 -76.48 -6.09 -14.80
CA ARG A 15 -75.85 -6.86 -13.73
C ARG A 15 -74.87 -7.86 -14.29
N GLY A 16 -73.83 -8.17 -13.55
CA GLY A 16 -73.29 -9.52 -13.62
C GLY A 16 -71.78 -9.61 -13.53
N GLY A 17 -71.31 -10.23 -12.46
CA GLY A 17 -70.10 -11.02 -12.48
C GLY A 17 -68.91 -10.44 -11.75
N LEU A 18 -68.83 -10.61 -10.42
CA LEU A 18 -67.60 -10.60 -9.68
C LEU A 18 -66.70 -11.77 -10.16
N LEU A 19 -65.63 -11.49 -10.85
CA LEU A 19 -64.51 -12.40 -11.00
C LEU A 19 -63.37 -11.84 -10.16
N ALA A 20 -63.18 -12.42 -8.98
CA ALA A 20 -62.04 -12.19 -8.13
C ALA A 20 -60.83 -12.83 -8.77
N THR A 21 -59.99 -12.03 -9.44
CA THR A 21 -58.66 -12.41 -9.83
C THR A 21 -57.73 -12.26 -8.60
N ALA A 22 -57.39 -13.40 -8.01
CA ALA A 22 -56.34 -13.44 -6.99
C ALA A 22 -54.99 -13.15 -7.66
N VAL A 23 -54.45 -11.95 -7.41
CA VAL A 23 -53.08 -11.62 -7.76
C VAL A 23 -52.17 -12.27 -6.70
N LEU A 24 -51.58 -13.40 -7.08
CA LEU A 24 -50.56 -14.08 -6.30
C LEU A 24 -49.27 -13.23 -6.42
N SER A 25 -49.04 -12.30 -5.48
CA SER A 25 -47.79 -11.61 -5.36
C SER A 25 -46.70 -12.56 -4.87
N MET A 26 -45.88 -13.08 -5.80
CA MET A 26 -44.62 -13.71 -5.43
C MET A 26 -43.70 -12.69 -4.80
N LEU A 27 -43.58 -12.75 -3.49
CA LEU A 27 -42.49 -12.12 -2.73
C LEU A 27 -41.22 -12.87 -3.09
N VAL A 28 -40.45 -12.32 -4.03
CA VAL A 28 -39.07 -12.74 -4.23
C VAL A 28 -38.30 -12.23 -3.03
N SER A 29 -38.05 -13.11 -2.06
CA SER A 29 -37.09 -12.84 -0.98
C SER A 29 -35.69 -12.78 -1.57
N VAL A 30 -35.19 -11.57 -1.78
CA VAL A 30 -33.78 -11.34 -2.02
C VAL A 30 -33.06 -11.66 -0.72
N GLN A 31 -32.54 -12.86 -0.60
CA GLN A 31 -31.58 -13.17 0.46
C GLN A 31 -30.34 -12.34 0.22
N PRO A 32 -29.83 -11.61 1.24
CA PRO A 32 -28.52 -10.99 1.12
C PRO A 32 -27.52 -12.11 0.88
N ALA A 33 -26.71 -11.97 -0.16
CA ALA A 33 -25.60 -12.86 -0.40
C ALA A 33 -24.78 -12.95 0.89
N SER A 34 -24.74 -14.14 1.47
CA SER A 34 -23.87 -14.45 2.59
C SER A 34 -22.46 -14.16 2.12
N ALA A 35 -21.84 -13.14 2.70
CA ALA A 35 -20.41 -12.92 2.54
C ALA A 35 -19.75 -14.24 2.95
N ALA A 36 -19.12 -14.92 1.99
CA ALA A 36 -18.33 -16.09 2.28
C ALA A 36 -17.30 -15.69 3.33
N ALA A 37 -17.41 -16.25 4.53
CA ALA A 37 -16.40 -16.11 5.55
C ALA A 37 -15.10 -16.61 4.94
N ALA A 38 -14.10 -15.74 4.88
CA ALA A 38 -12.75 -16.14 4.54
C ALA A 38 -12.35 -17.31 5.47
N PRO A 39 -11.63 -18.33 4.97
CA PRO A 39 -11.17 -19.41 5.82
C PRO A 39 -10.39 -18.81 6.99
N ASP A 40 -10.80 -19.14 8.22
CA ASP A 40 -10.19 -18.74 9.49
C ASP A 40 -8.83 -19.45 9.66
N GLY A 41 -7.89 -19.09 8.79
CA GLY A 41 -6.48 -19.23 9.02
C GLY A 41 -6.02 -17.93 9.67
N ARG A 42 -5.95 -17.89 11.02
CA ARG A 42 -5.26 -16.80 11.71
C ARG A 42 -3.87 -16.70 11.12
N ARG A 43 -3.68 -15.68 10.28
CA ARG A 43 -2.36 -15.28 9.83
C ARG A 43 -1.63 -14.76 11.06
N GLU A 44 -0.57 -15.44 11.47
CA GLU A 44 0.27 -14.95 12.55
C GLU A 44 1.06 -13.76 12.02
N SER A 45 0.69 -12.55 12.43
CA SER A 45 1.50 -11.36 12.17
C SER A 45 2.77 -11.46 13.02
N HIS A 46 3.90 -11.65 12.37
CA HIS A 46 5.20 -11.71 13.05
C HIS A 46 5.82 -10.30 13.02
N PRO A 47 5.93 -9.62 14.17
CA PRO A 47 6.67 -8.37 14.24
C PRO A 47 8.15 -8.64 13.97
N ILE A 48 8.65 -8.17 12.84
CA ILE A 48 10.04 -8.39 12.41
C ILE A 48 11.02 -7.60 13.29
N THR A 49 10.59 -6.44 13.81
CA THR A 49 11.43 -5.56 14.63
C THR A 49 11.61 -6.00 16.08
N ASP A 50 10.73 -6.85 16.62
CA ASP A 50 10.75 -7.19 18.05
C ASP A 50 11.77 -8.30 18.41
N ALA A 51 12.22 -9.11 17.46
CA ALA A 51 13.07 -10.27 17.71
C ALA A 51 14.57 -9.95 17.93
N GLY A 52 14.91 -8.75 18.36
CA GLY A 52 16.30 -8.39 18.66
C GLY A 52 17.20 -8.22 17.45
N GLY A 53 16.62 -7.93 16.27
CA GLY A 53 17.35 -7.75 15.00
C GLY A 53 17.86 -9.06 14.39
N ARG A 54 17.58 -10.21 15.00
CA ARG A 54 18.02 -11.52 14.48
C ARG A 54 17.34 -11.89 13.17
N ASN A 55 16.20 -11.26 12.86
CA ASN A 55 15.42 -11.51 11.66
C ASN A 55 15.66 -10.47 10.57
N LEU A 56 16.73 -9.67 10.70
CA LEU A 56 17.07 -8.61 9.76
C LEU A 56 18.49 -8.78 9.22
N SER A 57 18.64 -8.61 7.90
CA SER A 57 19.91 -8.37 7.23
C SER A 57 20.03 -6.89 6.94
N LEU A 58 21.00 -6.22 7.56
CA LEU A 58 21.24 -4.77 7.43
C LEU A 58 22.46 -4.55 6.54
N ASN A 59 22.36 -3.63 5.59
CA ASN A 59 23.43 -3.34 4.63
C ASN A 59 23.65 -1.82 4.48
N GLY A 60 24.85 -1.44 4.04
CA GLY A 60 25.23 -0.04 3.88
C GLY A 60 25.18 0.72 5.20
N THR A 61 24.48 1.84 5.22
CA THR A 61 24.33 2.67 6.42
C THR A 61 23.20 2.23 7.37
N ALA A 62 22.44 1.19 6.98
CA ALA A 62 21.36 0.72 7.81
C ALA A 62 21.84 0.16 9.15
N SER A 63 21.16 0.52 10.22
CA SER A 63 21.45 0.08 11.58
C SER A 63 20.17 -0.13 12.37
N LEU A 64 20.22 -1.03 13.37
CA LEU A 64 19.15 -1.19 14.35
C LEU A 64 19.48 -0.32 15.56
N ILE A 65 18.62 0.65 15.84
CA ILE A 65 18.79 1.51 17.00
C ILE A 65 17.68 1.30 18.02
N THR A 66 17.96 1.60 19.28
CA THR A 66 16.98 1.53 20.35
C THR A 66 16.74 2.93 20.88
N TRP A 67 15.49 3.38 20.85
CA TRP A 67 15.11 4.63 21.51
C TRP A 67 15.16 4.47 23.04
N ASN A 68 15.24 5.61 23.72
CA ASN A 68 15.21 5.68 25.19
C ASN A 68 13.91 5.08 25.81
N THR A 69 12.86 4.89 25.02
CA THR A 69 11.64 4.16 25.40
C THR A 69 11.77 2.64 25.34
N GLY A 70 12.92 2.11 24.91
CA GLY A 70 13.14 0.68 24.66
C GLY A 70 12.63 0.21 23.28
N ARG A 71 11.94 1.06 22.50
CA ARG A 71 11.47 0.71 21.16
C ARG A 71 12.64 0.60 20.20
N ARG A 72 12.64 -0.48 19.41
CA ARG A 72 13.62 -0.67 18.33
C ARG A 72 13.10 -0.11 17.02
N LEU A 73 14.01 0.41 16.23
CA LEU A 73 13.71 0.91 14.89
C LEU A 73 14.89 0.63 13.96
N ILE A 74 14.59 0.49 12.70
CA ILE A 74 15.54 0.41 11.61
C ILE A 74 15.84 1.85 11.20
N GLN A 75 17.08 2.27 11.34
CA GLN A 75 17.57 3.52 10.77
C GLN A 75 18.26 3.19 9.46
N LEU A 76 17.71 3.65 8.34
CA LEU A 76 18.29 3.41 7.01
C LEU A 76 19.43 4.40 6.72
N THR A 77 19.23 5.67 7.07
CA THR A 77 20.24 6.74 6.96
C THR A 77 20.28 7.57 8.24
N SER A 78 21.44 8.12 8.58
CA SER A 78 21.68 8.91 9.79
C SER A 78 21.75 10.42 9.54
N ALA A 79 21.25 10.91 8.39
CA ALA A 79 21.40 12.28 7.91
C ALA A 79 22.82 12.68 7.48
N GLY A 80 23.63 11.74 7.00
CA GLY A 80 24.86 12.00 6.27
C GLY A 80 24.61 12.16 4.79
N PHE A 81 25.57 12.77 4.07
CA PHE A 81 25.54 12.88 2.60
C PHE A 81 25.79 11.54 1.92
N GLN A 82 25.15 11.31 0.78
CA GLN A 82 25.34 10.15 -0.10
C GLN A 82 25.29 8.80 0.63
N GLN A 83 24.41 8.71 1.61
CA GLN A 83 24.14 7.47 2.33
C GLN A 83 23.17 6.60 1.56
N MET A 84 23.30 5.29 1.76
CA MET A 84 22.35 4.29 1.29
C MET A 84 22.33 3.12 2.27
N GLY A 85 21.13 2.71 2.64
CA GLY A 85 20.89 1.61 3.57
C GLY A 85 19.79 0.69 3.11
N SER A 86 19.93 -0.60 3.39
CA SER A 86 18.84 -1.57 3.22
C SER A 86 18.70 -2.47 4.44
N ALA A 87 17.47 -2.89 4.67
CA ALA A 87 17.11 -3.81 5.75
C ALA A 87 16.14 -4.86 5.20
N TRP A 88 16.54 -6.11 5.16
CA TRP A 88 15.76 -7.21 4.62
C TRP A 88 15.35 -8.20 5.70
N SER A 89 14.17 -8.82 5.55
CA SER A 89 13.84 -10.03 6.29
C SER A 89 14.89 -11.10 6.05
N THR A 90 15.28 -11.86 7.09
CA THR A 90 16.16 -13.01 6.90
C THR A 90 15.40 -14.22 6.36
N GLU A 91 14.10 -14.32 6.66
CA GLU A 91 13.21 -15.33 6.09
C GLU A 91 12.63 -14.86 4.76
N ARG A 92 12.52 -15.78 3.82
CA ARG A 92 11.85 -15.54 2.54
C ARG A 92 10.35 -15.64 2.70
N VAL A 93 9.63 -14.83 1.93
CA VAL A 93 8.18 -14.88 1.79
C VAL A 93 7.79 -15.37 0.40
N GLY A 94 6.60 -15.97 0.27
CA GLY A 94 6.04 -16.30 -1.04
C GLY A 94 5.66 -15.02 -1.79
N LEU A 95 6.31 -14.76 -2.92
CA LEU A 95 6.01 -13.61 -3.79
C LEU A 95 4.83 -13.90 -4.73
N ASP A 96 4.50 -15.17 -4.90
CA ASP A 96 3.34 -15.70 -5.62
C ASP A 96 2.08 -15.84 -4.74
N ARG A 97 2.13 -15.32 -3.51
CA ARG A 97 1.06 -15.43 -2.52
C ARG A 97 0.61 -14.08 -2.02
N SER A 98 -0.66 -14.00 -1.65
CA SER A 98 -1.22 -12.81 -1.03
C SER A 98 -0.59 -12.54 0.33
N PHE A 99 -0.30 -11.27 0.63
CA PHE A 99 0.25 -10.85 1.90
C PHE A 99 -0.19 -9.43 2.26
N GLU A 100 0.03 -9.07 3.52
CA GLU A 100 -0.12 -7.71 4.00
C GLU A 100 1.07 -7.33 4.88
N THR A 101 1.51 -6.08 4.77
CA THR A 101 2.54 -5.52 5.63
C THR A 101 2.13 -4.13 6.08
N SER A 102 2.50 -3.79 7.30
CA SER A 102 2.34 -2.43 7.82
C SER A 102 3.57 -1.98 8.59
N PHE A 103 3.88 -0.71 8.50
CA PHE A 103 5.04 -0.11 9.14
C PHE A 103 4.84 1.38 9.33
N LYS A 104 5.53 1.92 10.33
CA LYS A 104 5.59 3.35 10.55
C LYS A 104 6.92 3.89 10.05
N VAL A 105 6.85 5.08 9.48
CA VAL A 105 7.99 5.79 8.90
C VAL A 105 8.13 7.14 9.56
N PHE A 106 9.36 7.54 9.80
CA PHE A 106 9.69 8.91 10.16
C PHE A 106 10.91 9.37 9.36
N LEU A 107 10.66 10.21 8.36
CA LEU A 107 11.68 10.94 7.63
C LEU A 107 11.87 12.27 8.38
N HIS A 108 12.96 12.36 9.13
CA HIS A 108 13.17 13.47 10.06
C HIS A 108 13.41 14.77 9.33
N SER A 109 12.75 15.82 9.78
CA SER A 109 12.89 17.15 9.19
C SER A 109 14.28 17.73 9.39
N SER A 110 14.86 18.19 8.28
CA SER A 110 15.76 19.30 8.17
C SER A 110 15.06 20.36 7.30
N GLU A 111 15.61 21.53 7.06
CA GLU A 111 14.93 22.52 6.21
C GLU A 111 14.63 21.99 4.80
N HIS A 112 15.47 21.08 4.28
CA HIS A 112 15.31 20.42 3.00
C HIS A 112 15.83 18.99 3.13
N GLY A 113 14.97 18.00 3.20
CA GLY A 113 15.33 16.60 3.33
C GLY A 113 15.10 15.80 2.08
N ALA A 114 15.98 14.86 1.85
CA ALA A 114 15.96 13.93 0.71
C ALA A 114 16.58 12.58 1.13
N ASP A 115 16.47 11.58 0.31
CA ASP A 115 15.62 11.47 -0.89
C ASP A 115 14.31 10.78 -0.55
N GLY A 116 14.30 9.84 0.41
CA GLY A 116 13.16 9.04 0.78
C GLY A 116 13.54 7.58 1.03
N ILE A 117 12.52 6.76 1.17
CA ILE A 117 12.65 5.30 1.37
C ILE A 117 11.77 4.55 0.39
N ALA A 118 12.05 3.25 0.24
CA ALA A 118 11.14 2.33 -0.45
C ALA A 118 10.96 1.04 0.36
N PHE A 119 9.77 0.45 0.26
CA PHE A 119 9.50 -0.93 0.63
C PHE A 119 9.58 -1.78 -0.64
N LEU A 120 10.29 -2.91 -0.58
CA LEU A 120 10.49 -3.76 -1.74
C LEU A 120 10.13 -5.22 -1.48
N PHE A 121 9.74 -5.84 -2.58
CA PHE A 121 9.75 -7.28 -2.81
C PHE A 121 10.88 -7.58 -3.80
N GLN A 122 11.79 -8.48 -3.46
CA GLN A 122 12.93 -8.72 -4.35
C GLN A 122 13.40 -10.18 -4.33
N GLY A 123 13.97 -10.59 -5.47
CA GLY A 123 14.50 -11.93 -5.70
C GLY A 123 16.03 -12.03 -5.70
N GLU A 124 16.77 -10.95 -5.43
CA GLU A 124 18.25 -10.94 -5.55
C GLU A 124 18.95 -11.48 -4.31
N GLY A 125 18.43 -11.15 -3.11
CA GLY A 125 19.01 -11.66 -1.88
C GLY A 125 19.09 -10.66 -0.72
N PRO A 126 19.51 -11.16 0.46
CA PRO A 126 19.48 -10.35 1.69
C PRO A 126 20.60 -9.30 1.76
N ARG A 127 21.44 -9.20 0.74
CA ARG A 127 22.50 -8.19 0.63
C ARG A 127 22.23 -7.16 -0.47
N ALA A 128 21.05 -7.20 -1.10
CA ALA A 128 20.68 -6.25 -2.13
C ALA A 128 20.73 -4.81 -1.58
N LEU A 129 21.40 -3.92 -2.29
CA LEU A 129 21.54 -2.51 -1.99
C LEU A 129 21.85 -1.76 -3.28
N GLY A 130 21.06 -0.74 -3.57
CA GLY A 130 21.16 0.05 -4.80
C GLY A 130 21.82 1.41 -4.61
N GLY A 131 21.65 2.30 -5.60
CA GLY A 131 22.30 3.61 -5.65
C GLY A 131 21.75 4.61 -4.64
N TRP A 132 22.59 5.61 -4.28
CA TRP A 132 22.26 6.73 -3.40
C TRP A 132 21.46 7.84 -4.12
N GLY A 133 21.08 8.90 -3.39
CA GLY A 133 20.33 10.04 -3.91
C GLY A 133 18.97 9.62 -4.47
N GLY A 134 18.55 10.14 -5.62
CA GLY A 134 17.33 9.72 -6.32
C GLY A 134 17.30 8.24 -6.70
N GLY A 135 18.35 7.48 -6.38
CA GLY A 135 18.35 6.02 -6.46
C GLY A 135 17.57 5.34 -5.33
N LEU A 136 17.17 6.07 -4.27
CA LEU A 136 16.40 5.59 -3.11
C LEU A 136 16.95 4.32 -2.45
N GLY A 137 18.26 4.00 -2.66
CA GLY A 137 18.85 2.73 -2.25
C GLY A 137 18.32 1.52 -3.01
N LEU A 138 17.47 1.70 -4.01
CA LEU A 138 16.85 0.64 -4.81
C LEU A 138 17.37 0.56 -6.25
N ARG A 139 17.95 1.64 -6.80
CA ARG A 139 18.44 1.67 -8.17
C ARG A 139 19.41 0.52 -8.46
N GLY A 140 19.04 -0.30 -9.43
CA GLY A 140 19.84 -1.47 -9.83
C GLY A 140 19.46 -2.77 -9.12
N ILE A 141 18.48 -2.79 -8.24
CA ILE A 141 17.87 -4.04 -7.74
C ILE A 141 16.84 -4.51 -8.77
N GLU A 142 17.32 -5.12 -9.85
CA GLU A 142 16.52 -5.37 -11.06
C GLU A 142 15.38 -6.36 -10.83
N LYS A 143 15.56 -7.34 -9.94
CA LYS A 143 14.53 -8.34 -9.62
C LYS A 143 13.64 -7.86 -8.49
N SER A 144 12.92 -6.74 -8.69
CA SER A 144 12.15 -6.13 -7.62
C SER A 144 10.88 -5.40 -8.08
N VAL A 145 9.92 -5.34 -7.14
CA VAL A 145 8.80 -4.40 -7.12
C VAL A 145 8.96 -3.54 -5.89
N ALA A 146 8.93 -2.23 -6.04
CA ALA A 146 9.09 -1.28 -4.97
C ALA A 146 7.88 -0.36 -4.83
N VAL A 147 7.59 0.04 -3.59
CA VAL A 147 6.71 1.15 -3.23
C VAL A 147 7.57 2.22 -2.57
N ALA A 148 7.83 3.30 -3.30
CA ALA A 148 8.62 4.43 -2.83
C ALA A 148 7.74 5.44 -2.07
N PHE A 149 8.36 6.08 -1.07
CA PHE A 149 7.87 7.23 -0.31
C PHE A 149 8.93 8.32 -0.48
N ASP A 150 8.76 9.10 -1.53
CA ASP A 150 9.76 10.02 -2.04
C ASP A 150 9.51 11.44 -1.53
N THR A 151 10.57 12.12 -1.10
CA THR A 151 10.52 13.46 -0.49
C THR A 151 11.36 14.49 -1.26
N TYR A 152 11.90 14.09 -2.42
CA TYR A 152 12.63 14.96 -3.31
C TYR A 152 12.03 14.87 -4.72
N GLN A 153 12.04 15.97 -5.46
CA GLN A 153 11.55 15.99 -6.83
C GLN A 153 12.72 15.88 -7.81
N ASN A 154 12.91 14.70 -8.38
CA ASN A 154 13.78 14.48 -9.54
C ASN A 154 13.05 14.91 -10.83
N THR A 155 13.72 14.77 -11.98
CA THR A 155 13.18 15.26 -13.26
C THR A 155 11.84 14.62 -13.67
N ASP A 156 11.69 13.32 -13.38
CA ASP A 156 10.52 12.55 -13.78
C ASP A 156 9.46 12.44 -12.68
N ASP A 157 9.68 13.10 -11.53
CA ASP A 157 8.80 13.06 -10.37
C ASP A 157 7.66 14.09 -10.48
N PRO A 158 6.46 13.74 -10.03
CA PRO A 158 5.34 14.68 -10.03
C PRO A 158 5.53 15.85 -9.05
N ASN A 159 6.21 15.61 -7.92
CA ASN A 159 6.51 16.59 -6.86
C ASN A 159 7.38 15.95 -5.76
N SER A 160 7.81 16.74 -4.78
CA SER A 160 8.64 16.32 -3.63
C SER A 160 7.86 15.67 -2.48
N ASN A 161 6.65 15.20 -2.70
CA ASN A 161 5.83 14.52 -1.67
C ASN A 161 4.94 13.48 -2.36
N HIS A 162 5.54 12.41 -2.87
CA HIS A 162 4.79 11.42 -3.64
C HIS A 162 5.12 9.98 -3.26
N LEU A 163 4.20 9.10 -3.59
CA LEU A 163 4.39 7.66 -3.62
C LEU A 163 4.57 7.23 -5.07
N ALA A 164 5.38 6.18 -5.29
CA ALA A 164 5.51 5.56 -6.60
C ALA A 164 5.56 4.04 -6.49
N VAL A 165 4.97 3.34 -7.48
CA VAL A 165 5.28 1.93 -7.74
C VAL A 165 6.36 1.89 -8.79
N ILE A 166 7.48 1.25 -8.46
CA ILE A 166 8.69 1.18 -9.28
C ILE A 166 9.00 -0.29 -9.56
N LEU A 167 9.30 -0.61 -10.80
CA LEU A 167 9.64 -1.96 -11.22
C LEU A 167 11.11 -2.05 -11.59
N ALA A 168 11.68 -3.24 -11.41
CA ALA A 168 13.02 -3.59 -11.88
C ALA A 168 14.13 -2.61 -11.45
N GLY A 169 14.01 -2.03 -10.23
CA GLY A 169 15.02 -1.16 -9.68
C GLY A 169 15.29 0.12 -10.47
N ASN A 170 14.33 0.60 -11.24
CA ASN A 170 14.48 1.81 -12.05
C ASN A 170 13.60 2.96 -11.50
N PRO A 171 14.12 3.81 -10.58
CA PRO A 171 13.36 4.91 -9.99
C PRO A 171 13.05 6.05 -10.95
N ASP A 172 13.62 6.07 -12.15
CA ASP A 172 13.33 7.08 -13.17
C ASP A 172 12.07 6.72 -13.99
N GLN A 173 11.46 5.54 -13.73
CA GLN A 173 10.26 5.08 -14.42
C GLN A 173 9.25 4.55 -13.41
N HIS A 174 8.15 5.26 -13.25
CA HIS A 174 7.08 4.89 -12.36
C HIS A 174 5.99 4.10 -13.10
N LEU A 175 5.56 2.96 -12.55
CA LEU A 175 4.33 2.30 -13.00
C LEU A 175 3.12 3.18 -12.68
N ALA A 176 3.13 3.78 -11.48
CA ALA A 176 2.11 4.70 -11.02
C ALA A 176 2.67 5.61 -9.93
N THR A 177 2.07 6.80 -9.78
CA THR A 177 2.38 7.76 -8.71
C THR A 177 1.13 8.28 -8.04
N ALA A 178 1.25 8.71 -6.77
CA ALA A 178 0.18 9.38 -6.04
C ALA A 178 0.76 10.40 -5.06
N THR A 179 0.08 11.55 -4.93
CA THR A 179 0.44 12.58 -3.96
C THR A 179 -0.44 12.49 -2.73
N PRO A 180 0.08 12.10 -1.55
CA PRO A 180 -0.70 12.05 -0.34
C PRO A 180 -1.03 13.44 0.19
N SER A 181 -2.20 13.57 0.83
CA SER A 181 -2.60 14.83 1.47
C SER A 181 -1.88 15.11 2.81
N ILE A 182 -1.03 14.20 3.25
CA ILE A 182 -0.16 14.36 4.41
C ILE A 182 1.27 14.56 3.94
N PRO A 183 2.10 15.32 4.68
CA PRO A 183 3.54 15.37 4.40
C PRO A 183 4.17 14.02 4.74
N LEU A 184 4.97 13.49 3.83
CA LEU A 184 5.82 12.32 4.09
C LEU A 184 7.06 12.72 4.89
N PHE A 185 7.50 13.99 4.78
CA PHE A 185 8.66 14.53 5.41
C PHE A 185 8.32 15.31 6.70
N GLY A 186 9.14 15.18 7.73
CA GLY A 186 9.04 15.94 8.99
C GLY A 186 7.93 15.48 9.94
N LYS A 187 7.08 14.53 9.55
CA LYS A 187 6.05 13.95 10.42
C LYS A 187 5.95 12.45 10.20
N PRO A 188 5.77 11.66 11.28
CA PRO A 188 5.61 10.23 11.14
C PRO A 188 4.26 9.87 10.51
N PHE A 189 4.26 8.80 9.74
CA PHE A 189 3.06 8.23 9.13
C PHE A 189 3.07 6.70 9.21
N LEU A 190 1.91 6.10 9.02
CA LEU A 190 1.71 4.67 8.84
C LEU A 190 1.51 4.40 7.34
N ALA A 191 2.22 3.41 6.84
CA ALA A 191 1.96 2.81 5.55
C ALA A 191 1.49 1.36 5.73
N ARG A 192 0.55 0.93 4.91
CA ARG A 192 0.09 -0.44 4.78
C ARG A 192 0.08 -0.80 3.30
N ILE A 193 0.65 -1.94 2.99
CA ILE A 193 0.73 -2.47 1.63
C ILE A 193 0.08 -3.85 1.66
N SER A 194 -0.90 -4.07 0.78
CA SER A 194 -1.52 -5.37 0.58
C SER A 194 -1.32 -5.84 -0.86
N TYR A 195 -1.05 -7.11 -1.02
CA TYR A 195 -0.96 -7.76 -2.32
C TYR A 195 -1.93 -8.93 -2.37
N ASN A 196 -2.78 -8.95 -3.39
CA ASN A 196 -3.63 -10.09 -3.74
C ASN A 196 -2.99 -10.80 -4.94
N ALA A 197 -2.45 -12.00 -4.72
CA ALA A 197 -1.75 -12.74 -5.75
C ALA A 197 -2.69 -13.28 -6.85
N ASP A 198 -3.93 -13.64 -6.50
CA ASP A 198 -4.90 -14.17 -7.47
C ASP A 198 -5.34 -13.09 -8.48
N GLU A 199 -5.35 -11.83 -8.03
CA GLU A 199 -5.74 -10.66 -8.84
C GLU A 199 -4.51 -9.90 -9.37
N HIS A 200 -3.30 -10.25 -8.97
CA HIS A 200 -2.07 -9.47 -9.18
C HIS A 200 -2.23 -8.01 -8.73
N ARG A 201 -2.91 -7.78 -7.60
CA ARG A 201 -3.34 -6.45 -7.17
C ARG A 201 -2.54 -5.97 -5.98
N LEU A 202 -1.74 -4.92 -6.21
CA LEU A 202 -0.95 -4.23 -5.18
C LEU A 202 -1.68 -2.95 -4.77
N ARG A 203 -2.00 -2.84 -3.46
CA ARG A 203 -2.66 -1.66 -2.89
C ARG A 203 -1.79 -1.03 -1.82
N VAL A 204 -1.67 0.29 -1.87
CA VAL A 204 -0.88 1.07 -0.93
C VAL A 204 -1.78 2.06 -0.21
N TYR A 205 -1.73 2.01 1.11
CA TYR A 205 -2.51 2.89 1.99
C TYR A 205 -1.57 3.69 2.87
N VAL A 206 -1.95 4.95 3.13
CA VAL A 206 -1.19 5.85 4.00
C VAL A 206 -2.11 6.55 4.99
N ARG A 207 -1.61 6.75 6.22
CA ARG A 207 -2.30 7.46 7.28
C ARG A 207 -1.31 8.27 8.12
N GLY A 208 -1.61 9.54 8.38
CA GLY A 208 -0.87 10.34 9.36
C GLY A 208 -1.02 9.80 10.79
N LEU A 209 0.00 9.97 11.63
CA LEU A 209 -0.03 9.56 13.03
C LEU A 209 -0.48 10.73 13.95
N TYR A 210 -1.69 11.23 13.71
CA TYR A 210 -2.34 12.26 14.54
C TYR A 210 -3.79 11.87 14.84
N PRO A 211 -4.43 12.43 15.88
CA PRO A 211 -5.79 12.08 16.24
C PRO A 211 -6.77 12.23 15.07
N ARG A 212 -7.66 11.23 14.89
CA ARG A 212 -8.70 11.19 13.85
C ARG A 212 -8.16 11.10 12.40
N ALA A 213 -6.88 10.84 12.21
CA ALA A 213 -6.37 10.56 10.87
C ALA A 213 -7.03 9.28 10.30
N VAL A 214 -7.45 9.36 9.05
CA VAL A 214 -8.08 8.25 8.32
C VAL A 214 -7.07 7.68 7.32
N GLU A 215 -7.01 6.36 7.24
CA GLU A 215 -6.23 5.67 6.24
C GLU A 215 -6.84 5.92 4.84
N LYS A 216 -6.00 6.20 3.86
CA LYS A 216 -6.41 6.45 2.48
C LYS A 216 -5.72 5.49 1.55
N LEU A 217 -6.47 4.89 0.63
CA LEU A 217 -5.92 4.18 -0.52
C LEU A 217 -5.28 5.20 -1.45
N MET A 218 -3.99 5.01 -1.73
CA MET A 218 -3.18 5.91 -2.55
C MET A 218 -2.89 5.31 -3.92
N LEU A 219 -2.55 4.03 -3.98
CA LEU A 219 -2.23 3.31 -5.21
C LEU A 219 -2.98 1.97 -5.22
N ASP A 220 -3.47 1.58 -6.38
CA ASP A 220 -4.18 0.30 -6.62
C ASP A 220 -3.81 -0.21 -8.01
N GLU A 221 -2.69 -0.98 -8.10
CA GLU A 221 -2.03 -1.31 -9.34
C GLU A 221 -2.04 -2.80 -9.64
N ASN A 222 -2.10 -3.13 -10.92
CA ASN A 222 -1.95 -4.51 -11.37
C ASN A 222 -0.45 -4.78 -11.64
N VAL A 223 0.13 -5.69 -10.85
CA VAL A 223 1.53 -6.10 -10.98
C VAL A 223 1.71 -7.53 -10.51
N ASP A 224 2.31 -8.37 -11.35
CA ASP A 224 2.76 -9.70 -10.95
C ASP A 224 4.11 -9.59 -10.23
N VAL A 225 4.05 -9.64 -8.90
CA VAL A 225 5.22 -9.47 -8.04
C VAL A 225 6.22 -10.60 -8.25
N ALA A 226 5.76 -11.85 -8.36
CA ALA A 226 6.63 -13.00 -8.54
C ALA A 226 7.33 -12.99 -9.91
N GLN A 227 6.59 -12.65 -10.97
CA GLN A 227 7.14 -12.53 -12.31
C GLN A 227 8.17 -11.39 -12.38
N THR A 228 7.86 -10.21 -11.84
CA THR A 228 8.75 -9.05 -11.87
C THR A 228 10.01 -9.28 -11.02
N ALA A 229 9.89 -9.92 -9.87
CA ALA A 229 11.03 -10.30 -9.04
C ALA A 229 11.79 -11.52 -9.57
N GLY A 230 11.29 -12.20 -10.59
CA GLY A 230 11.91 -13.38 -11.19
C GLY A 230 12.02 -14.56 -10.22
N ALA A 231 11.16 -14.64 -9.20
CA ALA A 231 11.22 -15.66 -8.16
C ALA A 231 9.86 -15.84 -7.48
N GLN A 232 9.50 -17.09 -7.17
CA GLN A 232 8.29 -17.38 -6.37
C GLN A 232 8.46 -17.09 -4.88
N GLN A 233 9.70 -17.02 -4.41
CA GLN A 233 10.08 -16.72 -3.04
C GLN A 233 11.19 -15.69 -3.01
N GLY A 234 11.05 -14.68 -2.19
CA GLY A 234 12.02 -13.60 -2.11
C GLY A 234 12.07 -12.95 -0.74
N TRP A 235 12.75 -11.85 -0.68
CA TRP A 235 12.92 -11.06 0.52
C TRP A 235 12.04 -9.81 0.45
N VAL A 236 11.56 -9.40 1.60
CA VAL A 236 10.87 -8.12 1.78
C VAL A 236 11.65 -7.23 2.72
N GLY A 237 11.55 -5.94 2.54
CA GLY A 237 12.26 -5.00 3.37
C GLY A 237 12.30 -3.59 2.82
N PHE A 238 13.28 -2.84 3.26
CA PHE A 238 13.39 -1.42 3.00
C PHE A 238 14.72 -1.05 2.42
N THR A 239 14.70 -0.02 1.59
CA THR A 239 15.87 0.75 1.20
C THR A 239 15.62 2.22 1.50
N GLY A 240 16.69 2.97 1.64
CA GLY A 240 16.62 4.42 1.78
C GLY A 240 17.96 5.05 1.43
N SER A 241 17.94 6.30 1.02
CA SER A 241 19.14 7.02 0.66
C SER A 241 19.05 8.52 0.89
N THR A 242 20.20 9.15 0.82
CA THR A 242 20.38 10.60 0.79
C THR A 242 21.34 10.97 -0.34
N GLY A 243 21.23 12.18 -0.84
CA GLY A 243 22.14 12.75 -1.83
C GLY A 243 22.91 13.95 -1.28
N ASP A 244 22.74 15.09 -1.95
CA ASP A 244 23.26 16.40 -1.49
C ASP A 244 22.35 17.05 -0.44
N LEU A 245 21.12 16.58 -0.31
CA LEU A 245 20.24 16.86 0.82
C LEU A 245 20.16 15.63 1.70
N VAL A 246 19.90 15.82 2.98
CA VAL A 246 20.03 14.75 3.97
C VAL A 246 18.81 14.64 4.85
N SER A 247 18.48 13.41 5.24
CA SER A 247 17.45 13.10 6.21
C SER A 247 17.84 11.85 6.99
N ARG A 248 17.58 11.85 8.28
CA ARG A 248 17.52 10.61 9.04
C ARG A 248 16.22 9.91 8.69
N GLN A 249 16.28 8.61 8.35
CA GLN A 249 15.17 7.82 7.85
C GLN A 249 14.97 6.60 8.74
N ASP A 250 13.88 6.60 9.48
CA ASP A 250 13.56 5.57 10.45
C ASP A 250 12.30 4.80 10.04
N VAL A 251 12.35 3.46 10.18
CA VAL A 251 11.21 2.54 10.04
C VAL A 251 11.03 1.78 11.35
N TYR A 252 9.81 1.69 11.84
CA TYR A 252 9.49 1.03 13.11
C TYR A 252 8.09 0.41 13.10
N ASP A 253 7.82 -0.44 14.10
CA ASP A 253 6.57 -1.20 14.22
C ASP A 253 6.21 -1.96 12.92
N TRP A 254 7.23 -2.56 12.28
CA TRP A 254 7.06 -3.29 11.04
C TRP A 254 6.50 -4.68 11.30
N THR A 255 5.39 -4.99 10.65
CA THR A 255 4.74 -6.30 10.66
C THR A 255 4.59 -6.82 9.24
N VAL A 256 4.71 -8.13 9.08
CA VAL A 256 4.43 -8.84 7.84
C VAL A 256 3.48 -9.98 8.15
N ASP A 257 2.35 -9.98 7.48
CA ASP A 257 1.40 -11.08 7.46
C ASP A 257 1.49 -11.76 6.09
N ALA A 258 2.36 -12.76 6.02
CA ALA A 258 2.60 -13.53 4.81
C ALA A 258 2.62 -15.03 5.15
N PRO A 259 2.10 -15.89 4.27
CA PRO A 259 2.33 -17.31 4.39
C PRO A 259 3.84 -17.58 4.36
N LYS A 260 4.34 -18.37 5.31
CA LYS A 260 5.73 -18.84 5.25
C LYS A 260 5.97 -19.60 3.95
N ALA A 261 7.14 -19.40 3.39
CA ALA A 261 7.59 -20.05 2.16
C ALA A 261 7.78 -21.57 2.36
#